data_9e4104dd7c884891d332f0ec68fbd6d5
#
_entry.id   9e4104dd7c884891d332f0ec68fbd6d5
#
_cell.length_a   1.000
_cell.length_b   1.000
_cell.length_c   1.000
_cell.angle_alpha   90.00
_cell.angle_beta   90.00
_cell.angle_gamma   90.00
#
_symmetry.space_group_name_H-M   'P 1'
#
loop_
_entity.id
_entity.type
_entity.pdbx_description
1 polymer ?
#
loop_
_entity_poly.entity_id
_entity_poly.type
_entity_poly.pdbx_seq_one_letter_code
_entity_poly.pdbx_strand_id
1 'polypeptide(L)'
;MNLLQMYFLFAKIGLFTFGGGYAMIPLFQVELVNNWHFMTNAEFANFVALAQVTPGPVGLNAATYIGYQCGLRTLGGIGGGALGGVIGTLGVMTPSLIVVTLIAYFMQIFKDNPVVKALLSGIRPATLGLIAAAVIFFAETSVFTAPLRNLWTKGEHFGLCWQGCVIFAAVLVLSLKWKVSPVWLLLGSAVASYLLFLI
;
A
#
# COMPACT_ATOMS: atom_id res chain seq x y z
N MET A 1 -19.94 -9.62 13.06
CA MET A 1 -20.04 -8.97 11.73
C MET A 1 -20.34 -10.05 10.71
N ASN A 2 -21.43 -9.94 9.95
CA ASN A 2 -21.74 -10.90 8.90
C ASN A 2 -21.03 -10.51 7.57
N LEU A 3 -21.02 -11.43 6.58
CA LEU A 3 -20.29 -11.21 5.32
C LEU A 3 -20.79 -10.00 4.52
N LEU A 4 -22.09 -9.72 4.58
CA LEU A 4 -22.68 -8.59 3.87
C LEU A 4 -22.26 -7.26 4.52
N GLN A 5 -22.25 -7.18 5.83
CA GLN A 5 -21.76 -6.02 6.58
C GLN A 5 -20.28 -5.78 6.31
N MET A 6 -19.48 -6.85 6.23
CA MET A 6 -18.07 -6.77 5.87
C MET A 6 -17.87 -6.23 4.45
N TYR A 7 -18.65 -6.72 3.49
CA TYR A 7 -18.61 -6.22 2.12
C TYR A 7 -18.84 -4.71 2.04
N PHE A 8 -19.91 -4.22 2.66
CA PHE A 8 -20.21 -2.78 2.66
C PHE A 8 -19.19 -1.94 3.43
N LEU A 9 -18.66 -2.48 4.53
CA LEU A 9 -17.60 -1.83 5.28
C LEU A 9 -16.33 -1.68 4.42
N PHE A 10 -15.95 -2.74 3.72
CA PHE A 10 -14.77 -2.73 2.86
C PHE A 10 -14.99 -1.90 1.60
N ALA A 11 -16.20 -1.86 1.06
CA ALA A 11 -16.58 -0.95 -0.01
C ALA A 11 -16.49 0.51 0.42
N LYS A 12 -16.96 0.83 1.63
CA LYS A 12 -16.78 2.17 2.21
C LYS A 12 -15.31 2.54 2.31
N ILE A 13 -14.46 1.66 2.85
CA ILE A 13 -13.02 1.91 2.96
C ILE A 13 -12.39 2.09 1.57
N GLY A 14 -12.71 1.22 0.60
CA GLY A 14 -12.22 1.32 -0.77
C GLY A 14 -12.61 2.62 -1.48
N LEU A 15 -13.82 3.14 -1.21
CA LEU A 15 -14.31 4.39 -1.79
C LEU A 15 -13.58 5.62 -1.22
N PHE A 16 -13.31 5.63 0.07
CA PHE A 16 -12.71 6.79 0.76
C PHE A 16 -11.18 6.73 0.85
N THR A 17 -10.54 5.71 0.25
CA THR A 17 -9.09 5.62 0.25
C THR A 17 -8.50 6.40 -0.91
N PHE A 18 -7.75 7.44 -0.58
CA PHE A 18 -6.95 8.21 -1.52
C PHE A 18 -5.47 8.08 -1.11
N GLY A 19 -4.58 7.84 -2.08
CA GLY A 19 -3.14 7.83 -1.81
C GLY A 19 -2.48 6.45 -1.67
N GLY A 20 -3.20 5.36 -1.93
CA GLY A 20 -2.62 4.01 -2.00
C GLY A 20 -2.94 3.09 -0.83
N GLY A 21 -2.48 1.84 -0.90
CA GLY A 21 -2.86 0.76 0.02
C GLY A 21 -2.50 1.01 1.49
N TYR A 22 -1.44 1.75 1.77
CA TYR A 22 -1.07 2.12 3.15
C TYR A 22 -2.07 3.08 3.79
N ALA A 23 -2.71 3.95 3.02
CA ALA A 23 -3.74 4.87 3.52
C ALA A 23 -5.02 4.13 3.98
N MET A 24 -5.22 2.88 3.53
CA MET A 24 -6.34 2.03 3.98
C MET A 24 -6.14 1.47 5.38
N ILE A 25 -4.90 1.28 5.81
CA ILE A 25 -4.57 0.60 7.09
C ILE A 25 -5.21 1.31 8.29
N PRO A 26 -5.06 2.62 8.48
CA PRO A 26 -5.73 3.33 9.57
C PRO A 26 -7.26 3.24 9.51
N LEU A 27 -7.85 3.24 8.30
CA LEU A 27 -9.30 3.11 8.13
C LEU A 27 -9.79 1.74 8.54
N PHE A 28 -9.08 0.67 8.17
CA PHE A 28 -9.36 -0.69 8.65
C PHE A 28 -9.23 -0.78 10.16
N GLN A 29 -8.20 -0.18 10.76
CA GLN A 29 -8.00 -0.21 12.20
C GLN A 29 -9.16 0.45 12.93
N VAL A 30 -9.54 1.67 12.54
CA VAL A 30 -10.65 2.40 13.16
C VAL A 30 -11.94 1.60 13.06
N GLU A 31 -12.25 1.08 11.90
CA GLU A 31 -13.51 0.35 11.70
C GLU A 31 -13.51 -1.01 12.40
N LEU A 32 -12.48 -1.83 12.23
CA LEU A 32 -12.50 -3.23 12.69
C LEU A 32 -12.12 -3.40 14.16
N VAL A 33 -11.24 -2.54 14.66
CA VAL A 33 -10.78 -2.62 16.06
C VAL A 33 -11.62 -1.70 16.95
N ASN A 34 -11.75 -0.40 16.58
CA ASN A 34 -12.36 0.57 17.46
C ASN A 34 -13.91 0.58 17.37
N ASN A 35 -14.47 0.49 16.16
CA ASN A 35 -15.93 0.60 15.97
C ASN A 35 -16.63 -0.76 16.10
N TRP A 36 -16.14 -1.79 15.42
CA TRP A 36 -16.79 -3.10 15.39
C TRP A 36 -16.26 -4.08 16.43
N HIS A 37 -15.12 -3.77 17.09
CA HIS A 37 -14.45 -4.67 18.04
C HIS A 37 -14.31 -6.10 17.51
N PHE A 38 -14.10 -6.23 16.20
CA PHE A 38 -14.05 -7.51 15.51
C PHE A 38 -12.74 -8.25 15.77
N MET A 39 -11.65 -7.51 15.98
CA MET A 39 -10.33 -8.02 16.30
C MET A 39 -9.57 -7.08 17.24
N THR A 40 -8.56 -7.62 17.89
CA THR A 40 -7.66 -6.84 18.75
C THR A 40 -6.61 -6.08 17.92
N ASN A 41 -5.98 -5.07 18.51
CA ASN A 41 -4.87 -4.36 17.87
C ASN A 41 -3.72 -5.30 17.51
N ALA A 42 -3.43 -6.31 18.33
CA ALA A 42 -2.36 -7.28 18.07
C ALA A 42 -2.68 -8.16 16.85
N GLU A 43 -3.92 -8.67 16.77
CA GLU A 43 -4.37 -9.43 15.58
C GLU A 43 -4.31 -8.57 14.33
N PHE A 44 -4.78 -7.33 14.40
CA PHE A 44 -4.74 -6.39 13.29
C PHE A 44 -3.29 -6.13 12.81
N ALA A 45 -2.36 -5.89 13.71
CA ALA A 45 -0.95 -5.68 13.39
C ALA A 45 -0.35 -6.91 12.67
N ASN A 46 -0.69 -8.13 13.09
CA ASN A 46 -0.24 -9.35 12.43
C ASN A 46 -0.76 -9.46 10.99
N PHE A 47 -2.04 -9.12 10.73
CA PHE A 47 -2.59 -9.13 9.37
C PHE A 47 -1.95 -8.06 8.49
N VAL A 48 -1.66 -6.88 9.03
CA VAL A 48 -0.97 -5.81 8.31
C VAL A 48 0.46 -6.24 7.97
N ALA A 49 1.19 -6.83 8.92
CA ALA A 49 2.55 -7.34 8.66
C ALA A 49 2.54 -8.42 7.55
N LEU A 50 1.59 -9.35 7.60
CA LEU A 50 1.42 -10.37 6.56
C LEU A 50 1.09 -9.75 5.20
N ALA A 51 0.24 -8.73 5.16
CA ALA A 51 -0.13 -8.02 3.94
C ALA A 51 1.06 -7.27 3.32
N GLN A 52 1.99 -6.79 4.14
CA GLN A 52 3.18 -6.09 3.67
C GLN A 52 4.22 -7.01 3.04
N VAL A 53 4.38 -8.24 3.54
CA VAL A 53 5.32 -9.22 2.96
C VAL A 53 4.74 -9.97 1.76
N THR A 54 3.42 -9.89 1.54
CA THR A 54 2.76 -10.53 0.41
C THR A 54 2.89 -9.66 -0.85
N PRO A 55 3.33 -10.20 -2.00
CA PRO A 55 3.39 -9.44 -3.24
C PRO A 55 2.01 -8.91 -3.64
N GLY A 56 1.92 -7.60 -3.92
CA GLY A 56 0.68 -6.96 -4.36
C GLY A 56 0.31 -5.71 -3.56
N PRO A 57 -0.85 -5.08 -3.86
CA PRO A 57 -1.32 -3.91 -3.12
C PRO A 57 -1.64 -4.24 -1.67
N VAL A 58 -0.93 -3.63 -0.72
CA VAL A 58 -1.03 -3.91 0.72
C VAL A 58 -2.47 -3.82 1.23
N GLY A 59 -3.22 -2.80 0.82
CA GLY A 59 -4.63 -2.64 1.23
C GLY A 59 -5.53 -3.77 0.72
N LEU A 60 -5.29 -4.29 -0.48
CA LEU A 60 -6.03 -5.40 -1.04
C LEU A 60 -5.67 -6.72 -0.36
N ASN A 61 -4.37 -6.94 -0.11
CA ASN A 61 -3.89 -8.09 0.64
C ASN A 61 -4.48 -8.10 2.06
N ALA A 62 -4.46 -6.95 2.75
CA ALA A 62 -5.06 -6.80 4.07
C ALA A 62 -6.57 -7.11 4.04
N ALA A 63 -7.31 -6.59 3.05
CA ALA A 63 -8.73 -6.88 2.89
C ALA A 63 -9.01 -8.38 2.70
N THR A 64 -8.16 -9.05 1.92
CA THR A 64 -8.27 -10.50 1.70
C THR A 64 -8.05 -11.29 2.99
N TYR A 65 -7.00 -10.99 3.75
CA TYR A 65 -6.71 -11.70 5.01
C TYR A 65 -7.73 -11.43 6.10
N ILE A 66 -8.13 -10.19 6.27
CA ILE A 66 -9.16 -9.82 7.25
C ILE A 66 -10.50 -10.42 6.86
N GLY A 67 -10.82 -10.41 5.57
CA GLY A 67 -12.00 -11.05 5.01
C GLY A 67 -12.00 -12.56 5.26
N TYR A 68 -10.86 -13.23 5.03
CA TYR A 68 -10.69 -14.64 5.33
C TYR A 68 -10.96 -14.94 6.82
N GLN A 69 -10.42 -14.15 7.71
CA GLN A 69 -10.65 -14.31 9.14
C GLN A 69 -12.12 -14.07 9.54
N CYS A 70 -12.76 -13.10 8.89
CA CYS A 70 -14.19 -12.87 9.08
C CYS A 70 -15.03 -14.08 8.63
N GLY A 71 -14.73 -14.63 7.46
CA GLY A 71 -15.40 -15.80 6.92
C GLY A 71 -15.23 -17.05 7.80
N LEU A 72 -14.02 -17.28 8.33
CA LEU A 72 -13.75 -18.35 9.29
C LEU A 72 -14.63 -18.24 10.55
N ARG A 73 -14.76 -17.03 11.11
CA ARG A 73 -15.54 -16.78 12.33
C ARG A 73 -17.06 -16.86 12.09
N THR A 74 -17.50 -16.56 10.87
CA THR A 74 -18.94 -16.45 10.55
C THR A 74 -19.54 -17.76 10.02
N LEU A 75 -18.83 -18.42 9.10
CA LEU A 75 -19.31 -19.64 8.43
C LEU A 75 -18.60 -20.90 8.91
N GLY A 76 -17.42 -20.74 9.53
CA GLY A 76 -16.58 -21.86 9.92
C GLY A 76 -15.86 -22.52 8.75
N GLY A 77 -14.77 -23.23 9.06
CA GLY A 77 -14.00 -24.00 8.09
C GLY A 77 -13.26 -23.19 7.01
N ILE A 78 -12.39 -23.86 6.28
CA ILE A 78 -11.54 -23.25 5.23
C ILE A 78 -12.40 -22.62 4.12
N GLY A 79 -13.51 -23.27 3.75
CA GLY A 79 -14.43 -22.75 2.73
C GLY A 79 -15.07 -21.42 3.13
N GLY A 80 -15.48 -21.28 4.40
CA GLY A 80 -15.99 -20.00 4.92
C GLY A 80 -14.92 -18.91 4.89
N GLY A 81 -13.67 -19.24 5.25
CA GLY A 81 -12.54 -18.32 5.14
C GLY A 81 -12.30 -17.88 3.71
N ALA A 82 -12.24 -18.81 2.76
CA ALA A 82 -12.02 -18.49 1.34
C ALA A 82 -13.11 -17.55 0.80
N LEU A 83 -14.39 -17.83 1.09
CA LEU A 83 -15.50 -16.96 0.70
C LEU A 83 -15.38 -15.56 1.34
N GLY A 84 -15.02 -15.50 2.61
CA GLY A 84 -14.78 -14.24 3.30
C GLY A 84 -13.65 -13.43 2.66
N GLY A 85 -12.55 -14.07 2.30
CA GLY A 85 -11.44 -13.43 1.58
C GLY A 85 -11.86 -12.85 0.23
N VAL A 86 -12.61 -13.61 -0.57
CA VAL A 86 -13.17 -13.15 -1.86
C VAL A 86 -14.11 -11.96 -1.65
N ILE A 87 -15.03 -12.05 -0.70
CA ILE A 87 -16.00 -10.98 -0.43
C ILE A 87 -15.31 -9.71 0.07
N GLY A 88 -14.28 -9.84 0.95
CA GLY A 88 -13.50 -8.70 1.41
C GLY A 88 -12.75 -8.01 0.28
N THR A 89 -12.10 -8.78 -0.58
CA THR A 89 -11.41 -8.28 -1.77
C THR A 89 -12.37 -7.57 -2.73
N LEU A 90 -13.50 -8.19 -3.06
CA LEU A 90 -14.53 -7.60 -3.91
C LEU A 90 -15.12 -6.33 -3.28
N GLY A 91 -15.30 -6.30 -1.96
CA GLY A 91 -15.77 -5.12 -1.25
C GLY A 91 -14.89 -3.90 -1.55
N VAL A 92 -13.57 -4.01 -1.40
CA VAL A 92 -12.63 -2.93 -1.69
C VAL A 92 -12.57 -2.57 -3.17
N MET A 93 -12.63 -3.59 -4.06
CA MET A 93 -12.48 -3.40 -5.50
C MET A 93 -13.70 -2.77 -6.17
N THR A 94 -14.91 -3.13 -5.73
CA THR A 94 -16.16 -2.73 -6.40
C THR A 94 -16.30 -1.22 -6.58
N PRO A 95 -16.16 -0.37 -5.54
CA PRO A 95 -16.29 1.08 -5.73
C PRO A 95 -15.21 1.65 -6.65
N SER A 96 -13.99 1.15 -6.56
CA SER A 96 -12.89 1.58 -7.43
C SER A 96 -13.17 1.25 -8.90
N LEU A 97 -13.72 0.06 -9.19
CA LEU A 97 -14.13 -0.33 -10.55
C LEU A 97 -15.26 0.54 -11.07
N ILE A 98 -16.27 0.83 -10.25
CA ILE A 98 -17.38 1.70 -10.64
C ILE A 98 -16.86 3.11 -10.96
N VAL A 99 -16.06 3.69 -10.06
CA VAL A 99 -15.54 5.05 -10.22
C VAL A 99 -14.65 5.15 -11.47
N VAL A 100 -13.71 4.22 -11.67
CA VAL A 100 -12.82 4.26 -12.83
C VAL A 100 -13.58 4.07 -14.15
N THR A 101 -14.58 3.20 -14.17
CA THR A 101 -15.43 2.98 -15.37
C THR A 101 -16.25 4.23 -15.70
N LEU A 102 -16.86 4.85 -14.70
CA LEU A 102 -17.58 6.12 -14.87
C LEU A 102 -16.67 7.23 -15.38
N ILE A 103 -15.48 7.39 -14.78
CA ILE A 103 -14.51 8.39 -15.21
C ILE A 103 -14.08 8.10 -16.66
N ALA A 104 -13.77 6.86 -17.01
CA ALA A 104 -13.38 6.49 -18.36
C ALA A 104 -14.47 6.81 -19.39
N TYR A 105 -15.74 6.53 -19.06
CA TYR A 105 -16.89 6.87 -19.90
C TYR A 105 -17.05 8.39 -20.08
N PHE A 106 -17.02 9.15 -18.99
CA PHE A 106 -17.11 10.60 -19.05
C PHE A 106 -15.90 11.23 -19.78
N MET A 107 -14.72 10.69 -19.61
CA MET A 107 -13.52 11.18 -20.31
C MET A 107 -13.63 11.01 -21.83
N GLN A 108 -14.29 9.97 -22.34
CA GLN A 108 -14.52 9.84 -23.80
C GLN A 108 -15.43 10.95 -24.33
N ILE A 109 -16.42 11.39 -23.55
CA ILE A 109 -17.36 12.43 -23.93
C ILE A 109 -16.74 13.83 -23.77
N PHE A 110 -16.02 14.07 -22.71
CA PHE A 110 -15.54 15.40 -22.30
C PHE A 110 -14.04 15.63 -22.53
N LYS A 111 -13.35 14.76 -23.26
CA LYS A 111 -11.89 14.86 -23.50
C LYS A 111 -11.45 16.21 -24.07
N ASP A 112 -12.33 16.89 -24.85
CA ASP A 112 -12.01 18.17 -25.48
C ASP A 112 -12.44 19.38 -24.66
N ASN A 113 -13.13 19.17 -23.55
CA ASN A 113 -13.56 20.25 -22.67
C ASN A 113 -12.33 20.92 -22.00
N PRO A 114 -12.18 22.26 -22.08
CA PRO A 114 -11.04 22.98 -21.54
C PRO A 114 -10.91 22.82 -20.02
N VAL A 115 -12.02 22.69 -19.28
CA VAL A 115 -12.01 22.48 -17.82
C VAL A 115 -11.42 21.11 -17.50
N VAL A 116 -11.79 20.06 -18.24
CA VAL A 116 -11.24 18.72 -18.05
C VAL A 116 -9.75 18.69 -18.36
N LYS A 117 -9.33 19.36 -19.45
CA LYS A 117 -7.91 19.50 -19.79
C LYS A 117 -7.11 20.23 -18.70
N ALA A 118 -7.67 21.31 -18.15
CA ALA A 118 -7.05 22.05 -17.04
C ALA A 118 -6.94 21.18 -15.76
N LEU A 119 -7.98 20.45 -15.39
CA LEU A 119 -7.95 19.52 -14.25
C LEU A 119 -6.88 18.43 -14.43
N LEU A 120 -6.84 17.80 -15.60
CA LEU A 120 -5.84 16.77 -15.90
C LEU A 120 -4.40 17.31 -15.89
N SER A 121 -4.20 18.54 -16.37
CA SER A 121 -2.89 19.19 -16.31
C SER A 121 -2.44 19.48 -14.88
N GLY A 122 -3.37 19.76 -13.96
CA GLY A 122 -3.10 19.93 -12.54
C GLY A 122 -2.79 18.61 -11.79
N ILE A 123 -3.39 17.50 -12.21
CA ILE A 123 -3.15 16.18 -11.61
C ILE A 123 -1.73 15.67 -11.88
N ARG A 124 -1.15 15.97 -13.05
CA ARG A 124 0.20 15.53 -13.41
C ARG A 124 1.28 15.95 -12.40
N PRO A 125 1.43 17.23 -12.03
CA PRO A 125 2.41 17.63 -11.02
C PRO A 125 2.09 17.07 -9.63
N ALA A 126 0.82 16.92 -9.27
CA ALA A 126 0.42 16.28 -8.01
C ALA A 126 0.87 14.82 -7.93
N THR A 127 0.72 14.06 -9.03
CA THR A 127 1.21 12.68 -9.12
C THR A 127 2.73 12.60 -8.97
N LEU A 128 3.48 13.52 -9.59
CA LEU A 128 4.92 13.61 -9.42
C LEU A 128 5.31 13.91 -7.97
N GLY A 129 4.56 14.80 -7.29
CA GLY A 129 4.75 15.09 -5.88
C GLY A 129 4.52 13.86 -4.98
N LEU A 130 3.49 13.07 -5.27
CA LEU A 130 3.22 11.82 -4.54
C LEU A 130 4.33 10.78 -4.76
N ILE A 131 4.83 10.64 -5.98
CA ILE A 131 5.97 9.75 -6.28
C ILE A 131 7.22 10.23 -5.53
N ALA A 132 7.51 11.51 -5.53
CA ALA A 132 8.64 12.07 -4.79
C ALA A 132 8.51 11.84 -3.27
N ALA A 133 7.31 12.01 -2.71
CA ALA A 133 7.04 11.71 -1.31
C ALA A 133 7.25 10.22 -0.97
N ALA A 134 6.84 9.32 -1.87
CA ALA A 134 7.10 7.89 -1.71
C ALA A 134 8.60 7.57 -1.73
N VAL A 135 9.37 8.19 -2.63
CA VAL A 135 10.83 8.03 -2.68
C VAL A 135 11.47 8.49 -1.36
N ILE A 136 11.06 9.62 -0.81
CA ILE A 136 11.55 10.12 0.48
C ILE A 136 11.22 9.13 1.59
N PHE A 137 9.98 8.64 1.64
CA PHE A 137 9.55 7.65 2.65
C PHE A 137 10.38 6.36 2.61
N PHE A 138 10.63 5.82 1.42
CA PHE A 138 11.48 4.63 1.27
C PHE A 138 12.95 4.92 1.58
N ALA A 139 13.44 6.11 1.26
CA ALA A 139 14.79 6.53 1.62
C ALA A 139 14.96 6.63 3.15
N GLU A 140 13.96 7.17 3.86
CA GLU A 140 13.95 7.20 5.33
C GLU A 140 14.08 5.79 5.94
N THR A 141 13.42 4.80 5.34
CA THR A 141 13.41 3.43 5.86
C THR A 141 14.67 2.64 5.51
N SER A 142 15.31 2.94 4.37
CA SER A 142 16.38 2.08 3.81
C SER A 142 17.77 2.70 3.89
N VAL A 143 17.87 4.03 3.90
CA VAL A 143 19.14 4.76 3.79
C VAL A 143 19.47 5.51 5.07
N PHE A 144 18.46 5.95 5.82
CA PHE A 144 18.64 6.70 7.06
C PHE A 144 18.40 5.82 8.29
N THR A 145 19.14 6.08 9.35
CA THR A 145 18.97 5.38 10.64
C THR A 145 17.84 5.95 11.48
N ALA A 146 17.37 7.17 11.15
CA ALA A 146 16.27 7.83 11.83
C ALA A 146 15.44 8.67 10.82
N PRO A 147 14.16 8.95 11.10
CA PRO A 147 13.32 9.77 10.24
C PRO A 147 13.89 11.16 10.00
N LEU A 148 13.74 11.71 8.78
CA LEU A 148 14.21 13.06 8.41
C LEU A 148 13.63 14.16 9.31
N ARG A 149 12.49 13.93 9.93
CA ARG A 149 11.91 14.85 10.92
C ARG A 149 12.83 15.10 12.11
N ASN A 150 13.68 14.12 12.47
CA ASN A 150 14.61 14.23 13.60
C ASN A 150 15.81 15.15 13.32
N LEU A 151 16.04 15.56 12.08
CA LEU A 151 17.01 16.62 11.75
C LEU A 151 16.73 17.96 12.46
N TRP A 152 15.47 18.20 12.81
CA TRP A 152 15.01 19.45 13.46
C TRP A 152 14.84 19.29 14.98
N THR A 153 14.88 18.06 15.50
CA THR A 153 14.76 17.77 16.93
C THR A 153 16.10 17.31 17.48
N LYS A 154 16.66 18.08 18.40
CA LYS A 154 17.90 17.76 19.10
C LYS A 154 17.68 16.55 20.03
N GLY A 155 17.99 15.34 19.61
CA GLY A 155 17.84 14.21 20.55
C GLY A 155 18.23 12.82 20.05
N GLU A 156 18.31 12.58 18.76
CA GLU A 156 18.71 11.28 18.23
C GLU A 156 19.82 11.45 17.20
N HIS A 157 20.76 10.50 17.20
CA HIS A 157 21.85 10.47 16.24
C HIS A 157 21.28 10.15 14.85
N PHE A 158 21.16 11.18 14.01
CA PHE A 158 20.85 11.01 12.60
C PHE A 158 22.09 10.47 11.89
N GLY A 159 21.98 9.28 11.33
CA GLY A 159 23.07 8.61 10.62
C GLY A 159 22.62 8.09 9.26
N LEU A 160 23.60 7.86 8.41
CA LEU A 160 23.41 7.19 7.12
C LEU A 160 23.77 5.71 7.26
N CYS A 161 22.90 4.85 6.82
CA CYS A 161 23.20 3.42 6.65
C CYS A 161 24.06 3.28 5.38
N TRP A 162 25.39 3.15 5.55
CA TRP A 162 26.31 3.08 4.41
C TRP A 162 26.02 1.89 3.48
N GLN A 163 25.57 0.76 4.04
CA GLN A 163 25.17 -0.42 3.27
C GLN A 163 23.98 -0.08 2.35
N GLY A 164 22.97 0.60 2.89
CA GLY A 164 21.82 1.06 2.12
C GLY A 164 22.21 2.05 1.01
N CYS A 165 23.13 2.98 1.30
CA CYS A 165 23.65 3.93 0.30
C CYS A 165 24.38 3.21 -0.83
N VAL A 166 25.21 2.21 -0.55
CA VAL A 166 25.94 1.45 -1.57
C VAL A 166 24.98 0.66 -2.45
N ILE A 167 24.02 -0.04 -1.84
CA ILE A 167 23.00 -0.80 -2.60
C ILE A 167 22.19 0.15 -3.47
N PHE A 168 21.73 1.28 -2.93
CA PHE A 168 20.97 2.27 -3.69
C PHE A 168 21.76 2.82 -4.89
N ALA A 169 23.02 3.23 -4.68
CA ALA A 169 23.87 3.71 -5.74
C ALA A 169 24.13 2.64 -6.83
N ALA A 170 24.39 1.39 -6.42
CA ALA A 170 24.59 0.29 -7.35
C ALA A 170 23.33 0.02 -8.19
N VAL A 171 22.15 -0.05 -7.58
CA VAL A 171 20.87 -0.26 -8.26
C VAL A 171 20.57 0.89 -9.22
N LEU A 172 20.84 2.14 -8.80
CA LEU A 172 20.64 3.32 -9.63
C LEU A 172 21.51 3.28 -10.89
N VAL A 173 22.80 2.99 -10.74
CA VAL A 173 23.74 2.90 -11.87
C VAL A 173 23.36 1.74 -12.80
N LEU A 174 23.04 0.58 -12.28
CA LEU A 174 22.61 -0.59 -13.06
C LEU A 174 21.32 -0.30 -13.85
N SER A 175 20.37 0.39 -13.20
CA SER A 175 19.12 0.77 -13.85
C SER A 175 19.30 1.79 -14.96
N LEU A 176 20.08 2.86 -14.70
CA LEU A 176 20.26 3.95 -15.66
C LEU A 176 21.19 3.59 -16.82
N LYS A 177 22.32 2.93 -16.53
CA LYS A 177 23.35 2.66 -17.53
C LYS A 177 23.09 1.38 -18.33
N TRP A 178 22.66 0.31 -17.68
CA TRP A 178 22.49 -0.99 -18.32
C TRP A 178 21.02 -1.42 -18.50
N LYS A 179 20.06 -0.59 -18.09
CA LYS A 179 18.62 -0.83 -18.26
C LYS A 179 18.20 -2.24 -17.83
N VAL A 180 18.81 -2.73 -16.76
CA VAL A 180 18.50 -4.07 -16.19
C VAL A 180 17.04 -4.09 -15.73
N SER A 181 16.36 -5.22 -15.95
CA SER A 181 14.95 -5.31 -15.57
C SER A 181 14.78 -5.17 -14.03
N PRO A 182 13.69 -4.54 -13.56
CA PRO A 182 13.44 -4.31 -12.13
C PRO A 182 13.46 -5.60 -11.29
N VAL A 183 13.06 -6.74 -11.87
CA VAL A 183 13.04 -8.04 -11.18
C VAL A 183 14.46 -8.48 -10.80
N TRP A 184 15.41 -8.37 -11.71
CA TRP A 184 16.82 -8.73 -11.44
C TRP A 184 17.48 -7.76 -10.46
N LEU A 185 17.09 -6.46 -10.52
CA LEU A 185 17.56 -5.47 -9.56
C LEU A 185 17.04 -5.77 -8.14
N LEU A 186 15.79 -6.19 -8.00
CA LEU A 186 15.21 -6.59 -6.71
C LEU A 186 15.91 -7.84 -6.14
N LEU A 187 16.08 -8.90 -6.96
CA LEU A 187 16.76 -10.11 -6.52
C LEU A 187 18.21 -9.84 -6.15
N GLY A 188 18.92 -9.10 -6.99
CA GLY A 188 20.32 -8.72 -6.75
C GLY A 188 20.50 -7.86 -5.50
N SER A 189 19.60 -6.88 -5.27
CA SER A 189 19.67 -6.04 -4.07
C SER A 189 19.32 -6.83 -2.80
N ALA A 190 18.41 -7.79 -2.86
CA ALA A 190 18.10 -8.66 -1.73
C ALA A 190 19.32 -9.53 -1.33
N VAL A 191 19.99 -10.15 -2.32
CA VAL A 191 21.21 -10.93 -2.06
C VAL A 191 22.34 -10.04 -1.54
N ALA A 192 22.55 -8.86 -2.16
CA ALA A 192 23.58 -7.92 -1.72
C ALA A 192 23.31 -7.42 -0.29
N SER A 193 22.05 -7.12 0.03
CA SER A 193 21.63 -6.73 1.38
C SER A 193 21.94 -7.84 2.38
N TYR A 194 21.53 -9.07 2.08
CA TYR A 194 21.81 -10.21 2.97
C TYR A 194 23.31 -10.38 3.25
N LEU A 195 24.14 -10.28 2.22
CA LEU A 195 25.61 -10.41 2.36
C LEU A 195 26.22 -9.24 3.15
N LEU A 196 25.79 -8.00 2.90
CA LEU A 196 26.34 -6.81 3.56
C LEU A 196 25.88 -6.65 5.02
N PHE A 197 24.73 -7.21 5.39
CA PHE A 197 24.24 -7.17 6.78
C PHE A 197 24.62 -8.41 7.58
N LEU A 198 25.21 -9.44 6.95
CA LEU A 198 25.75 -10.61 7.65
C LEU A 198 27.19 -10.39 8.13
N ILE A 199 27.91 -9.41 7.55
CA ILE A 199 29.27 -9.00 7.89
C ILE A 199 29.21 -7.81 8.85
#